data_b2a208d88fa6f1ca0a42491a92f2a67a
#
_entry.id   b2a208d88fa6f1ca0a42491a92f2a67a
#
_cell.length_a   1.000
_cell.length_b   1.000
_cell.length_c   1.000
_cell.angle_alpha   90.00
_cell.angle_beta   90.00
_cell.angle_gamma   90.00
#
_symmetry.space_group_name_H-M   'P 1'
#
loop_
_entity.id
_entity.type
_entity.pdbx_description
1 polymer ?
#
loop_
_entity_poly.entity_id
_entity_poly.type
_entity_poly.pdbx_seq_one_letter_code
_entity_poly.pdbx_strand_id
1 'polypeptide(L)'
;MKMKILITGSSNGIGFQIAKDLLKEGHDLALHYNSNNSKIKELVSENKDRSFMVQADLSKERGAFDLFEKIYKKMGFPDTIINNAGIAESAPINLENKLWINNFDKTISVNLKSPSVLSKLFIEKKRKEKITKKFRIINIASRAAFRGEVEDFISYACSKGGLISLTKTIARSFGKKDNIFAFSVAPGFVNTEMAQSFIKENGEDFVKKGIQLNRLTEPKDISPVISLICTGKMDHSTGSTIDINAGSYLR
;
A
#
# COMPACT_ATOMS: atom_id res chain seq x y z
N MET A 1 2.70 7.21 -21.36
CA MET A 1 1.75 6.13 -21.71
C MET A 1 0.67 6.09 -20.63
N LYS A 2 -0.61 6.13 -20.99
CA LYS A 2 -1.72 6.07 -20.04
C LYS A 2 -1.86 4.66 -19.45
N MET A 3 -1.99 4.53 -18.13
CA MET A 3 -2.09 3.25 -17.42
C MET A 3 -3.37 3.17 -16.59
N LYS A 4 -3.85 1.96 -16.36
CA LYS A 4 -4.94 1.63 -15.43
C LYS A 4 -4.34 1.17 -14.10
N ILE A 5 -4.65 1.86 -13.02
CA ILE A 5 -4.00 1.63 -11.73
C ILE A 5 -5.05 1.48 -10.62
N LEU A 6 -4.95 0.42 -9.83
CA LEU A 6 -5.69 0.27 -8.58
C LEU A 6 -4.84 0.78 -7.42
N ILE A 7 -5.41 1.63 -6.56
CA ILE A 7 -4.79 2.07 -5.30
C ILE A 7 -5.69 1.67 -4.14
N THR A 8 -5.19 0.83 -3.23
CA THR A 8 -5.93 0.52 -2.01
C THR A 8 -5.62 1.55 -0.91
N GLY A 9 -6.63 1.91 -0.10
CA GLY A 9 -6.48 2.90 0.96
C GLY A 9 -6.15 4.30 0.44
N SER A 10 -6.89 4.77 -0.57
CA SER A 10 -6.64 6.05 -1.24
C SER A 10 -7.37 7.25 -0.61
N SER A 11 -8.09 7.07 0.50
CA SER A 11 -8.90 8.13 1.11
C SER A 11 -8.10 9.24 1.80
N ASN A 12 -6.88 8.96 2.24
CA ASN A 12 -6.01 9.93 2.91
C ASN A 12 -4.52 9.56 2.80
N GLY A 13 -3.65 10.37 3.39
CA GLY A 13 -2.22 10.09 3.55
C GLY A 13 -1.50 9.76 2.24
N ILE A 14 -0.68 8.71 2.29
CA ILE A 14 0.16 8.28 1.16
C ILE A 14 -0.68 7.91 -0.06
N GLY A 15 -1.74 7.11 0.12
CA GLY A 15 -2.58 6.66 -0.98
C GLY A 15 -3.32 7.80 -1.69
N PHE A 16 -3.77 8.81 -0.96
CA PHE A 16 -4.39 10.00 -1.53
C PHE A 16 -3.39 10.83 -2.35
N GLN A 17 -2.17 11.03 -1.83
CA GLN A 17 -1.13 11.77 -2.57
C GLN A 17 -0.74 11.04 -3.86
N ILE A 18 -0.56 9.73 -3.79
CA ILE A 18 -0.29 8.91 -4.99
C ILE A 18 -1.40 9.06 -6.02
N ALA A 19 -2.68 8.99 -5.57
CA ALA A 19 -3.83 9.16 -6.47
C ALA A 19 -3.82 10.53 -7.15
N LYS A 20 -3.56 11.60 -6.39
CA LYS A 20 -3.48 12.97 -6.90
C LYS A 20 -2.41 13.14 -7.96
N ASP A 21 -1.22 12.60 -7.73
CA ASP A 21 -0.09 12.77 -8.63
C ASP A 21 -0.27 11.91 -9.91
N LEU A 22 -0.71 10.65 -9.78
CA LEU A 22 -0.97 9.80 -10.94
C LEU A 22 -2.14 10.29 -11.81
N LEU A 23 -3.15 10.97 -11.24
CA LEU A 23 -4.19 11.65 -12.02
C LEU A 23 -3.62 12.83 -12.80
N LYS A 24 -2.73 13.63 -12.20
CA LYS A 24 -2.02 14.72 -12.91
C LYS A 24 -1.17 14.18 -14.05
N GLU A 25 -0.58 13.01 -13.90
CA GLU A 25 0.19 12.32 -14.94
C GLU A 25 -0.70 11.70 -16.04
N GLY A 26 -2.02 11.75 -15.92
CA GLY A 26 -2.96 11.33 -16.95
C GLY A 26 -3.40 9.88 -16.90
N HIS A 27 -3.21 9.17 -15.78
CA HIS A 27 -3.57 7.76 -15.61
C HIS A 27 -5.05 7.56 -15.26
N ASP A 28 -5.57 6.35 -15.49
CA ASP A 28 -6.90 5.92 -15.08
C ASP A 28 -6.83 5.21 -13.74
N LEU A 29 -7.59 5.67 -12.74
CA LEU A 29 -7.48 5.18 -11.39
C LEU A 29 -8.76 4.56 -10.85
N ALA A 30 -8.61 3.40 -10.21
CA ALA A 30 -9.58 2.84 -9.29
C ALA A 30 -9.13 3.14 -7.86
N LEU A 31 -9.89 3.91 -7.12
CA LEU A 31 -9.57 4.43 -5.80
C LEU A 31 -10.37 3.68 -4.73
N HIS A 32 -9.71 2.75 -4.02
CA HIS A 32 -10.37 2.01 -2.96
C HIS A 32 -10.33 2.77 -1.63
N TYR A 33 -11.46 2.73 -0.92
CA TYR A 33 -11.61 3.22 0.45
C TYR A 33 -12.42 2.22 1.29
N ASN A 34 -12.31 2.32 2.62
CA ASN A 34 -13.12 1.54 3.55
C ASN A 34 -14.40 2.29 3.96
N SER A 35 -14.29 3.33 4.78
CA SER A 35 -15.42 4.08 5.35
C SER A 35 -15.44 5.54 4.93
N ASN A 36 -14.34 6.26 5.06
CA ASN A 36 -14.25 7.69 4.71
C ASN A 36 -13.84 7.86 3.25
N ASN A 37 -14.62 8.65 2.51
CA ASN A 37 -14.36 8.94 1.09
C ASN A 37 -14.38 10.44 0.76
N SER A 38 -14.48 11.34 1.74
CA SER A 38 -14.69 12.77 1.51
C SER A 38 -13.68 13.38 0.54
N LYS A 39 -12.38 13.21 0.81
CA LYS A 39 -11.29 13.78 -0.02
C LYS A 39 -11.24 13.14 -1.43
N ILE A 40 -11.41 11.82 -1.54
CA ILE A 40 -11.37 11.17 -2.86
C ILE A 40 -12.64 11.42 -3.67
N LYS A 41 -13.77 11.72 -3.02
CA LYS A 41 -15.02 12.10 -3.72
C LYS A 41 -14.82 13.39 -4.52
N GLU A 42 -14.18 14.40 -3.94
CA GLU A 42 -13.81 15.62 -4.62
C GLU A 42 -12.84 15.36 -5.77
N LEU A 43 -11.73 14.65 -5.49
CA LEU A 43 -10.74 14.29 -6.49
C LEU A 43 -11.34 13.53 -7.69
N VAL A 44 -12.26 12.59 -7.44
CA VAL A 44 -12.97 11.85 -8.49
C VAL A 44 -13.95 12.75 -9.23
N SER A 45 -14.62 13.69 -8.56
CA SER A 45 -15.55 14.62 -9.21
C SER A 45 -14.87 15.51 -10.25
N GLU A 46 -13.63 15.89 -10.01
CA GLU A 46 -12.77 16.65 -10.93
C GLU A 46 -12.18 15.79 -12.07
N ASN A 47 -12.18 14.48 -11.92
CA ASN A 47 -11.54 13.54 -12.84
C ASN A 47 -12.47 12.38 -13.25
N LYS A 48 -13.75 12.65 -13.48
CA LYS A 48 -14.82 11.65 -13.71
C LYS A 48 -14.53 10.66 -14.83
N ASP A 49 -13.87 11.11 -15.89
CA ASP A 49 -13.57 10.29 -17.07
C ASP A 49 -12.40 9.33 -16.85
N ARG A 50 -11.60 9.55 -15.80
CA ARG A 50 -10.36 8.80 -15.55
C ARG A 50 -10.29 8.17 -14.16
N SER A 51 -11.28 8.39 -13.31
CA SER A 51 -11.23 7.83 -11.96
C SER A 51 -12.61 7.43 -11.45
N PHE A 52 -12.61 6.47 -10.53
CA PHE A 52 -13.80 6.08 -9.80
C PHE A 52 -13.42 5.54 -8.42
N MET A 53 -14.38 5.64 -7.50
CA MET A 53 -14.25 5.10 -6.16
C MET A 53 -14.82 3.68 -6.08
N VAL A 54 -14.21 2.85 -5.22
CA VAL A 54 -14.71 1.52 -4.86
C VAL A 54 -14.60 1.32 -3.35
N GLN A 55 -15.70 1.00 -2.72
CA GLN A 55 -15.76 0.68 -1.30
C GLN A 55 -15.60 -0.83 -1.09
N ALA A 56 -14.70 -1.21 -0.16
CA ALA A 56 -14.58 -2.56 0.39
C ALA A 56 -13.99 -2.50 1.81
N ASP A 57 -14.34 -3.44 2.67
CA ASP A 57 -13.69 -3.63 3.97
C ASP A 57 -12.67 -4.77 3.87
N LEU A 58 -11.39 -4.42 3.79
CA LEU A 58 -10.30 -5.39 3.64
C LEU A 58 -10.00 -6.20 4.92
N SER A 59 -10.65 -5.88 6.04
CA SER A 59 -10.59 -6.72 7.25
C SER A 59 -11.48 -7.95 7.14
N LYS A 60 -12.48 -7.93 6.26
CA LYS A 60 -13.44 -9.01 6.07
C LYS A 60 -12.90 -10.08 5.14
N GLU A 61 -13.36 -11.31 5.35
CA GLU A 61 -12.94 -12.48 4.56
C GLU A 61 -13.11 -12.27 3.05
N ARG A 62 -14.25 -11.72 2.63
CA ARG A 62 -14.55 -11.45 1.23
C ARG A 62 -14.05 -10.10 0.71
N GLY A 63 -13.52 -9.22 1.59
CA GLY A 63 -13.19 -7.84 1.21
C GLY A 63 -12.30 -7.71 -0.02
N ALA A 64 -11.24 -8.50 -0.10
CA ALA A 64 -10.34 -8.51 -1.25
C ALA A 64 -10.98 -9.11 -2.52
N PHE A 65 -11.83 -10.13 -2.38
CA PHE A 65 -12.58 -10.73 -3.50
C PHE A 65 -13.58 -9.73 -4.07
N ASP A 66 -14.39 -9.11 -3.22
CA ASP A 66 -15.40 -8.13 -3.62
C ASP A 66 -14.75 -6.91 -4.29
N LEU A 67 -13.61 -6.47 -3.78
CA LEU A 67 -12.82 -5.41 -4.41
C LEU A 67 -12.34 -5.81 -5.79
N PHE A 68 -11.73 -7.00 -5.92
CA PHE A 68 -11.26 -7.51 -7.21
C PHE A 68 -12.39 -7.58 -8.25
N GLU A 69 -13.55 -8.14 -7.90
CA GLU A 69 -14.69 -8.27 -8.82
C GLU A 69 -15.20 -6.91 -9.29
N LYS A 70 -15.37 -5.95 -8.37
CA LYS A 70 -15.82 -4.58 -8.69
C LYS A 70 -14.83 -3.88 -9.62
N ILE A 71 -13.52 -3.99 -9.34
CA ILE A 71 -12.45 -3.38 -10.17
C ILE A 71 -12.45 -4.01 -11.55
N TYR A 72 -12.41 -5.35 -11.59
CA TYR A 72 -12.32 -6.04 -12.87
C TYR A 72 -13.52 -5.76 -13.77
N LYS A 73 -14.74 -5.72 -13.20
CA LYS A 73 -15.96 -5.38 -13.92
C LYS A 73 -15.93 -3.96 -14.51
N LYS A 74 -15.38 -2.99 -13.78
CA LYS A 74 -15.45 -1.57 -14.16
C LYS A 74 -14.26 -1.09 -15.00
N MET A 75 -13.06 -1.60 -14.73
CA MET A 75 -11.80 -1.14 -15.35
C MET A 75 -11.17 -2.20 -16.26
N GLY A 76 -11.52 -3.47 -16.10
CA GLY A 76 -10.82 -4.60 -16.67
C GLY A 76 -9.53 -4.89 -15.91
N PHE A 77 -8.54 -5.50 -16.58
CA PHE A 77 -7.26 -5.82 -15.98
C PHE A 77 -6.39 -4.55 -15.82
N PRO A 78 -5.93 -4.20 -14.60
CA PRO A 78 -5.05 -3.05 -14.39
C PRO A 78 -3.63 -3.31 -14.91
N ASP A 79 -2.87 -2.24 -15.11
CA ASP A 79 -1.43 -2.32 -15.41
C ASP A 79 -0.61 -2.38 -14.13
N THR A 80 -1.13 -1.77 -13.04
CA THR A 80 -0.48 -1.74 -11.73
C THR A 80 -1.51 -1.82 -10.62
N ILE A 81 -1.18 -2.56 -9.57
CA ILE A 81 -1.88 -2.48 -8.27
C ILE A 81 -0.92 -1.92 -7.22
N ILE A 82 -1.41 -0.97 -6.43
CA ILE A 82 -0.69 -0.36 -5.32
C ILE A 82 -1.41 -0.76 -4.03
N ASN A 83 -0.83 -1.73 -3.32
CA ASN A 83 -1.31 -2.19 -2.02
C ASN A 83 -0.82 -1.22 -0.95
N ASN A 84 -1.58 -0.16 -0.74
CA ASN A 84 -1.27 0.89 0.23
C ASN A 84 -2.16 0.83 1.48
N ALA A 85 -3.36 0.26 1.40
CA ALA A 85 -4.22 0.11 2.57
C ALA A 85 -3.48 -0.56 3.73
N GLY A 86 -3.59 0.03 4.92
CA GLY A 86 -2.95 -0.51 6.11
C GLY A 86 -3.47 0.18 7.36
N ILE A 87 -3.39 -0.53 8.46
CA ILE A 87 -3.70 -0.06 9.81
C ILE A 87 -2.52 -0.35 10.74
N ALA A 88 -2.38 0.47 11.79
CA ALA A 88 -1.43 0.31 12.88
C ALA A 88 -2.19 0.62 14.17
N GLU A 89 -2.89 -0.36 14.69
CA GLU A 89 -3.65 -0.25 15.93
C GLU A 89 -2.79 -0.77 17.08
N SER A 90 -2.70 -0.01 18.19
CA SER A 90 -1.99 -0.43 19.39
C SER A 90 -2.69 -1.64 20.02
N ALA A 91 -1.91 -2.63 20.44
CA ALA A 91 -2.36 -3.80 21.18
C ALA A 91 -1.32 -4.13 22.25
N PRO A 92 -1.39 -3.44 23.43
CA PRO A 92 -0.47 -3.64 24.53
C PRO A 92 -0.39 -5.10 24.97
N ILE A 93 0.79 -5.53 25.40
CA ILE A 93 1.05 -6.94 25.76
C ILE A 93 0.15 -7.44 26.91
N ASN A 94 -0.32 -6.54 27.75
CA ASN A 94 -1.25 -6.82 28.86
C ASN A 94 -2.74 -6.73 28.47
N LEU A 95 -3.04 -6.51 27.17
CA LEU A 95 -4.43 -6.52 26.70
C LEU A 95 -5.03 -7.92 26.88
N GLU A 96 -6.34 -7.98 27.14
CA GLU A 96 -7.06 -9.25 27.24
C GLU A 96 -6.83 -10.09 25.97
N ASN A 97 -6.53 -11.39 26.14
CA ASN A 97 -6.09 -12.28 25.05
C ASN A 97 -7.00 -12.24 23.82
N LYS A 98 -8.31 -12.25 24.01
CA LYS A 98 -9.28 -12.22 22.91
C LYS A 98 -9.22 -10.92 22.13
N LEU A 99 -9.06 -9.79 22.82
CA LEU A 99 -8.93 -8.47 22.19
C LEU A 99 -7.61 -8.35 21.46
N TRP A 100 -6.53 -8.85 22.07
CA TRP A 100 -5.21 -8.88 21.43
C TRP A 100 -5.20 -9.70 20.13
N ILE A 101 -5.76 -10.91 20.17
CA ILE A 101 -5.88 -11.79 18.99
C ILE A 101 -6.73 -11.12 17.92
N ASN A 102 -7.88 -10.52 18.27
CA ASN A 102 -8.72 -9.82 17.30
C ASN A 102 -7.99 -8.65 16.62
N ASN A 103 -7.19 -7.89 17.37
CA ASN A 103 -6.37 -6.81 16.81
C ASN A 103 -5.30 -7.37 15.86
N PHE A 104 -4.61 -8.44 16.29
CA PHE A 104 -3.62 -9.12 15.47
C PHE A 104 -4.24 -9.60 14.15
N ASP A 105 -5.33 -10.34 14.20
CA ASP A 105 -6.01 -10.89 13.03
C ASP A 105 -6.52 -9.80 12.09
N LYS A 106 -7.08 -8.72 12.63
CA LYS A 106 -7.53 -7.56 11.85
C LYS A 106 -6.36 -6.91 11.12
N THR A 107 -5.25 -6.69 11.82
CA THR A 107 -4.04 -6.08 11.25
C THR A 107 -3.44 -6.95 10.16
N ILE A 108 -3.30 -8.26 10.39
CA ILE A 108 -2.84 -9.22 9.37
C ILE A 108 -3.81 -9.27 8.18
N SER A 109 -5.11 -9.24 8.44
CA SER A 109 -6.13 -9.29 7.37
C SER A 109 -6.01 -8.10 6.43
N VAL A 110 -5.92 -6.88 6.96
CA VAL A 110 -5.83 -5.66 6.16
C VAL A 110 -4.46 -5.54 5.49
N ASN A 111 -3.38 -5.66 6.28
CA ASN A 111 -2.04 -5.29 5.83
C ASN A 111 -1.33 -6.37 5.00
N LEU A 112 -1.67 -7.65 5.17
CA LEU A 112 -0.96 -8.76 4.53
C LEU A 112 -1.88 -9.70 3.76
N LYS A 113 -2.95 -10.23 4.39
CA LYS A 113 -3.84 -11.20 3.75
C LYS A 113 -4.52 -10.61 2.52
N SER A 114 -5.08 -9.40 2.62
CA SER A 114 -5.76 -8.73 1.50
C SER A 114 -4.85 -8.42 0.32
N PRO A 115 -3.65 -7.84 0.48
CA PRO A 115 -2.68 -7.71 -0.60
C PRO A 115 -2.28 -9.04 -1.24
N SER A 116 -2.14 -10.10 -0.43
CA SER A 116 -1.82 -11.44 -0.92
C SER A 116 -2.94 -12.01 -1.78
N VAL A 117 -4.19 -11.90 -1.31
CA VAL A 117 -5.39 -12.36 -2.04
C VAL A 117 -5.57 -11.56 -3.32
N LEU A 118 -5.48 -10.23 -3.29
CA LEU A 118 -5.56 -9.40 -4.50
C LEU A 118 -4.50 -9.78 -5.52
N SER A 119 -3.25 -9.94 -5.07
CA SER A 119 -2.16 -10.37 -5.95
C SER A 119 -2.46 -11.73 -6.59
N LYS A 120 -2.89 -12.71 -5.80
CA LYS A 120 -3.29 -14.04 -6.27
C LYS A 120 -4.38 -13.97 -7.32
N LEU A 121 -5.43 -13.20 -7.08
CA LEU A 121 -6.58 -13.09 -7.98
C LEU A 121 -6.19 -12.47 -9.34
N PHE A 122 -5.40 -11.40 -9.33
CA PHE A 122 -4.91 -10.78 -10.56
C PHE A 122 -3.93 -11.67 -11.33
N ILE A 123 -3.03 -12.39 -10.63
CA ILE A 123 -2.10 -13.34 -11.25
C ILE A 123 -2.87 -14.49 -11.91
N GLU A 124 -3.83 -15.08 -11.20
CA GLU A 124 -4.70 -16.13 -11.72
C GLU A 124 -5.49 -15.66 -12.95
N LYS A 125 -6.09 -14.47 -12.85
CA LYS A 125 -6.85 -13.87 -13.94
C LYS A 125 -5.97 -13.60 -15.17
N LYS A 126 -4.76 -13.08 -14.95
CA LYS A 126 -3.77 -12.87 -16.02
C LYS A 126 -3.46 -14.14 -16.77
N ARG A 127 -3.25 -15.25 -16.07
CA ARG A 127 -3.01 -16.58 -16.64
C ARG A 127 -4.23 -17.12 -17.39
N LYS A 128 -5.40 -17.08 -16.75
CA LYS A 128 -6.67 -17.59 -17.31
C LYS A 128 -7.02 -16.91 -18.63
N GLU A 129 -6.83 -15.59 -18.72
CA GLU A 129 -7.13 -14.80 -19.89
C GLU A 129 -5.94 -14.60 -20.83
N LYS A 130 -4.80 -15.24 -20.56
CA LYS A 130 -3.57 -15.15 -21.38
C LYS A 130 -3.13 -13.70 -21.64
N ILE A 131 -3.26 -12.83 -20.63
CA ILE A 131 -2.89 -11.41 -20.75
C ILE A 131 -1.37 -11.30 -20.80
N THR A 132 -0.84 -10.80 -21.91
CA THR A 132 0.63 -10.71 -22.16
C THR A 132 1.25 -9.43 -21.63
N LYS A 133 0.46 -8.35 -21.43
CA LYS A 133 0.99 -7.07 -20.97
C LYS A 133 1.71 -7.19 -19.61
N LYS A 134 2.68 -6.31 -19.39
CA LYS A 134 3.36 -6.20 -18.10
C LYS A 134 2.37 -5.84 -16.98
N PHE A 135 2.57 -6.44 -15.81
CA PHE A 135 1.78 -6.15 -14.63
C PHE A 135 2.69 -5.86 -13.45
N ARG A 136 2.42 -4.78 -12.72
CA ARG A 136 3.22 -4.37 -11.56
C ARG A 136 2.42 -4.43 -10.28
N ILE A 137 3.07 -4.93 -9.22
CA ILE A 137 2.52 -4.98 -7.88
C ILE A 137 3.44 -4.18 -6.97
N ILE A 138 2.91 -3.11 -6.37
CA ILE A 138 3.66 -2.24 -5.46
C ILE A 138 3.05 -2.38 -4.07
N ASN A 139 3.84 -2.82 -3.10
CA ASN A 139 3.43 -3.00 -1.72
C ASN A 139 4.01 -1.89 -0.85
N ILE A 140 3.15 -1.10 -0.19
CA ILE A 140 3.61 -0.10 0.78
C ILE A 140 3.85 -0.82 2.12
N ALA A 141 5.11 -1.16 2.33
CA ALA A 141 5.61 -1.80 3.54
C ALA A 141 5.87 -0.76 4.65
N SER A 142 6.97 -0.87 5.37
CA SER A 142 7.44 0.06 6.39
C SER A 142 8.88 -0.29 6.77
N ARG A 143 9.64 0.66 7.33
CA ARG A 143 10.89 0.36 8.05
C ARG A 143 10.68 -0.65 9.19
N ALA A 144 9.47 -0.71 9.76
CA ALA A 144 9.07 -1.68 10.78
C ALA A 144 9.26 -3.14 10.34
N ALA A 145 9.20 -3.41 9.04
CA ALA A 145 9.45 -4.73 8.47
C ALA A 145 10.87 -5.25 8.70
N PHE A 146 11.81 -4.37 9.00
CA PHE A 146 13.23 -4.68 9.17
C PHE A 146 13.71 -4.48 10.60
N ARG A 147 13.38 -3.34 11.21
CA ARG A 147 13.85 -3.01 12.56
C ARG A 147 12.95 -3.56 13.67
N GLY A 148 11.74 -4.03 13.32
CA GLY A 148 10.67 -4.28 14.30
C GLY A 148 9.97 -2.98 14.74
N GLU A 149 9.09 -3.11 15.71
CA GLU A 149 8.40 -2.00 16.39
C GLU A 149 8.38 -2.23 17.90
N VAL A 150 7.87 -1.26 18.67
CA VAL A 150 7.64 -1.41 20.11
C VAL A 150 6.54 -2.46 20.36
N GLU A 151 6.44 -2.93 21.59
CA GLU A 151 5.62 -4.08 22.00
C GLU A 151 4.14 -3.99 21.58
N ASP A 152 3.59 -2.80 21.53
CA ASP A 152 2.18 -2.57 21.14
C ASP A 152 1.90 -2.83 19.66
N PHE A 153 2.92 -2.88 18.81
CA PHE A 153 2.79 -2.96 17.34
C PHE A 153 3.37 -4.24 16.74
N ILE A 154 3.35 -5.35 17.50
CA ILE A 154 3.81 -6.66 17.03
C ILE A 154 3.12 -7.07 15.73
N SER A 155 1.77 -6.99 15.68
CA SER A 155 0.98 -7.33 14.51
C SER A 155 1.35 -6.49 13.27
N TYR A 156 1.60 -5.20 13.49
CA TYR A 156 2.01 -4.29 12.42
C TYR A 156 3.37 -4.69 11.84
N ALA A 157 4.39 -4.87 12.67
CA ALA A 157 5.73 -5.26 12.23
C ALA A 157 5.70 -6.60 11.48
N CYS A 158 5.01 -7.61 12.02
CA CYS A 158 4.81 -8.91 11.36
C CYS A 158 4.15 -8.75 9.99
N SER A 159 3.07 -7.95 9.90
CA SER A 159 2.35 -7.74 8.65
C SER A 159 3.23 -7.08 7.57
N LYS A 160 4.04 -6.10 7.95
CA LYS A 160 4.93 -5.38 7.04
C LYS A 160 6.14 -6.23 6.62
N GLY A 161 6.66 -7.07 7.52
CA GLY A 161 7.66 -8.11 7.18
C GLY A 161 7.11 -9.12 6.17
N GLY A 162 5.88 -9.57 6.37
CA GLY A 162 5.17 -10.46 5.43
C GLY A 162 5.03 -9.85 4.03
N LEU A 163 4.76 -8.54 3.90
CA LEU A 163 4.69 -7.86 2.61
C LEU A 163 6.02 -7.88 1.85
N ILE A 164 7.14 -7.74 2.55
CA ILE A 164 8.48 -7.87 1.95
C ILE A 164 8.68 -9.27 1.37
N SER A 165 8.35 -10.30 2.16
CA SER A 165 8.43 -11.70 1.71
C SER A 165 7.50 -11.99 0.53
N LEU A 166 6.26 -11.48 0.56
CA LEU A 166 5.32 -11.56 -0.55
C LEU A 166 5.89 -10.95 -1.83
N THR A 167 6.47 -9.75 -1.73
CA THR A 167 7.09 -9.03 -2.86
C THR A 167 8.19 -9.86 -3.51
N LYS A 168 9.12 -10.37 -2.71
CA LYS A 168 10.24 -11.20 -3.17
C LYS A 168 9.74 -12.50 -3.83
N THR A 169 8.72 -13.13 -3.23
CA THR A 169 8.11 -14.36 -3.76
C THR A 169 7.46 -14.11 -5.13
N ILE A 170 6.70 -13.02 -5.25
CA ILE A 170 6.05 -12.67 -6.54
C ILE A 170 7.10 -12.39 -7.61
N ALA A 171 8.10 -11.57 -7.32
CA ALA A 171 9.16 -11.24 -8.27
C ALA A 171 9.90 -12.48 -8.80
N ARG A 172 10.27 -13.40 -7.88
CA ARG A 172 10.99 -14.65 -8.23
C ARG A 172 10.14 -15.63 -9.02
N SER A 173 8.86 -15.77 -8.65
CA SER A 173 8.01 -16.86 -9.17
C SER A 173 7.27 -16.46 -10.45
N PHE A 174 6.99 -15.18 -10.68
CA PHE A 174 6.11 -14.75 -11.75
C PHE A 174 6.75 -13.75 -12.73
N GLY A 175 7.98 -13.29 -12.45
CA GLY A 175 8.67 -12.30 -13.29
C GLY A 175 8.83 -12.76 -14.74
N LYS A 176 9.67 -13.77 -14.95
CA LYS A 176 9.98 -14.30 -16.29
C LYS A 176 8.77 -15.00 -16.93
N LYS A 177 8.04 -15.80 -16.17
CA LYS A 177 6.96 -16.65 -16.70
C LYS A 177 5.71 -15.88 -17.04
N ASP A 178 5.35 -14.89 -16.20
CA ASP A 178 4.06 -14.22 -16.29
C ASP A 178 4.19 -12.72 -16.60
N ASN A 179 5.41 -12.22 -16.78
CA ASN A 179 5.68 -10.79 -17.03
C ASN A 179 5.15 -9.89 -15.91
N ILE A 180 5.35 -10.34 -14.63
CA ILE A 180 4.89 -9.66 -13.42
C ILE A 180 6.09 -9.16 -12.63
N PHE A 181 6.07 -7.89 -12.26
CA PHE A 181 7.11 -7.21 -11.48
C PHE A 181 6.54 -6.80 -10.14
N ALA A 182 7.29 -7.01 -9.06
CA ALA A 182 6.84 -6.68 -7.72
C ALA A 182 7.89 -5.84 -6.98
N PHE A 183 7.42 -4.83 -6.25
CA PHE A 183 8.25 -3.88 -5.52
C PHE A 183 7.67 -3.64 -4.13
N SER A 184 8.54 -3.40 -3.17
CA SER A 184 8.15 -2.84 -1.88
C SER A 184 8.69 -1.42 -1.75
N VAL A 185 7.92 -0.55 -1.13
CA VAL A 185 8.40 0.74 -0.64
C VAL A 185 8.28 0.71 0.87
N ALA A 186 9.34 1.08 1.57
CA ALA A 186 9.41 1.06 3.03
C ALA A 186 9.54 2.49 3.58
N PRO A 187 8.43 3.19 3.82
CA PRO A 187 8.46 4.50 4.44
C PRO A 187 8.97 4.43 5.88
N GLY A 188 9.55 5.54 6.31
CA GLY A 188 9.78 5.84 7.72
C GLY A 188 8.52 6.36 8.40
N PHE A 189 8.72 7.29 9.34
CA PHE A 189 7.61 8.01 9.95
C PHE A 189 7.12 9.10 8.99
N VAL A 190 5.88 8.96 8.53
CA VAL A 190 5.27 9.86 7.54
C VAL A 190 4.20 10.71 8.20
N ASN A 191 4.23 12.01 7.98
CA ASN A 191 3.24 12.96 8.48
C ASN A 191 1.87 12.73 7.79
N THR A 192 1.07 11.87 8.37
CA THR A 192 -0.27 11.49 7.90
C THR A 192 -1.25 11.56 9.06
N GLU A 193 -2.55 11.48 8.78
CA GLU A 193 -3.59 11.41 9.82
C GLU A 193 -3.34 10.25 10.80
N MET A 194 -2.82 9.12 10.33
CA MET A 194 -2.45 7.98 11.18
C MET A 194 -1.35 8.33 12.21
N ALA A 195 -0.45 9.26 11.87
CA ALA A 195 0.65 9.67 12.73
C ALA A 195 0.32 10.83 13.67
N GLN A 196 -0.80 11.52 13.45
CA GLN A 196 -1.12 12.75 14.17
C GLN A 196 -1.35 12.55 15.68
N SER A 197 -1.95 11.44 16.12
CA SER A 197 -2.10 11.13 17.54
C SER A 197 -0.73 11.00 18.21
N PHE A 198 0.16 10.23 17.60
CA PHE A 198 1.52 10.03 18.12
C PHE A 198 2.33 11.34 18.17
N ILE A 199 2.20 12.19 17.12
CA ILE A 199 2.87 13.51 17.09
C ILE A 199 2.32 14.41 18.20
N LYS A 200 0.99 14.41 18.43
CA LYS A 200 0.37 15.21 19.50
C LYS A 200 0.80 14.79 20.90
N GLU A 201 0.96 13.49 21.12
CA GLU A 201 1.33 12.92 22.41
C GLU A 201 2.82 13.13 22.74
N ASN A 202 3.70 12.98 21.74
CA ASN A 202 5.15 12.95 21.95
C ASN A 202 5.88 14.22 21.48
N GLY A 203 5.23 15.04 20.67
CA GLY A 203 5.82 16.22 20.05
C GLY A 203 6.57 15.90 18.75
N GLU A 204 6.59 16.83 17.82
CA GLU A 204 7.27 16.67 16.52
C GLU A 204 8.79 16.54 16.67
N ASP A 205 9.39 17.24 17.61
CA ASP A 205 10.83 17.18 17.85
C ASP A 205 11.27 15.80 18.36
N PHE A 206 10.45 15.11 19.12
CA PHE A 206 10.72 13.73 19.52
C PHE A 206 10.80 12.80 18.30
N VAL A 207 9.86 12.95 17.38
CA VAL A 207 9.84 12.14 16.14
C VAL A 207 11.03 12.46 15.24
N LYS A 208 11.42 13.73 15.16
CA LYS A 208 12.58 14.21 14.38
C LYS A 208 13.92 13.68 14.88
N LYS A 209 14.07 13.39 16.16
CA LYS A 209 15.32 12.82 16.72
C LYS A 209 15.74 11.52 16.04
N GLY A 210 14.79 10.78 15.48
CA GLY A 210 15.05 9.52 14.79
C GLY A 210 15.33 9.62 13.29
N ILE A 211 15.36 10.83 12.71
CA ILE A 211 15.57 11.04 11.27
C ILE A 211 16.77 11.95 11.02
N GLN A 212 17.35 11.89 9.81
CA GLN A 212 18.54 12.65 9.43
C GLN A 212 18.21 13.90 8.57
N LEU A 213 16.93 14.23 8.43
CA LEU A 213 16.46 15.40 7.72
C LEU A 213 15.77 16.38 8.70
N ASN A 214 15.73 17.66 8.34
CA ASN A 214 15.16 18.72 9.19
C ASN A 214 13.63 18.74 9.23
N ARG A 215 12.96 17.85 8.51
CA ARG A 215 11.49 17.74 8.48
C ARG A 215 11.04 16.29 8.44
N LEU A 216 9.83 16.05 8.87
CA LEU A 216 9.19 14.74 8.71
C LEU A 216 9.03 14.38 7.22
N THR A 217 9.07 13.09 6.93
CA THR A 217 8.68 12.59 5.61
C THR A 217 7.20 12.88 5.37
N GLU A 218 6.88 13.41 4.20
CA GLU A 218 5.50 13.67 3.79
C GLU A 218 5.06 12.71 2.68
N PRO A 219 3.76 12.50 2.46
CA PRO A 219 3.26 11.66 1.37
C PRO A 219 3.83 12.02 -0.01
N LYS A 220 4.09 13.31 -0.26
CA LYS A 220 4.72 13.81 -1.52
C LYS A 220 6.17 13.35 -1.72
N ASP A 221 6.85 12.90 -0.67
CA ASP A 221 8.22 12.36 -0.78
C ASP A 221 8.21 10.90 -1.25
N ILE A 222 7.07 10.22 -1.11
CA ILE A 222 6.90 8.81 -1.48
C ILE A 222 6.34 8.67 -2.90
N SER A 223 5.38 9.51 -3.25
CA SER A 223 4.64 9.41 -4.52
C SER A 223 5.53 9.40 -5.77
N PRO A 224 6.63 10.18 -5.88
CA PRO A 224 7.49 10.17 -7.06
C PRO A 224 8.13 8.80 -7.34
N VAL A 225 8.50 8.06 -6.30
CA VAL A 225 9.06 6.70 -6.46
C VAL A 225 7.99 5.74 -6.98
N ILE A 226 6.76 5.87 -6.51
CA ILE A 226 5.63 5.06 -7.00
C ILE A 226 5.36 5.36 -8.48
N SER A 227 5.32 6.64 -8.88
CA SER A 227 5.18 7.06 -10.27
C SER A 227 6.29 6.46 -11.15
N LEU A 228 7.54 6.54 -10.69
CA LEU A 228 8.68 5.98 -11.42
C LEU A 228 8.56 4.46 -11.61
N ILE A 229 8.14 3.70 -10.59
CA ILE A 229 7.89 2.27 -10.70
C ILE A 229 6.77 1.99 -11.73
N CYS A 230 5.69 2.76 -11.69
CA CYS A 230 4.58 2.62 -12.63
C CYS A 230 5.03 2.76 -14.09
N THR A 231 5.97 3.65 -14.40
CA THR A 231 6.48 3.82 -15.77
C THR A 231 7.20 2.59 -16.34
N GLY A 232 7.63 1.66 -15.49
CA GLY A 232 8.42 0.47 -15.86
C GLY A 232 9.92 0.72 -15.99
N LYS A 233 10.40 1.93 -15.74
CA LYS A 233 11.84 2.26 -15.76
C LYS A 233 12.62 1.51 -14.67
N MET A 234 11.91 0.97 -13.67
CA MET A 234 12.49 0.20 -12.57
C MET A 234 12.26 -1.32 -12.71
N ASP A 235 11.81 -1.84 -13.84
CA ASP A 235 11.48 -3.27 -13.98
C ASP A 235 12.66 -4.21 -13.61
N HIS A 236 13.91 -3.81 -13.88
CA HIS A 236 15.09 -4.58 -13.48
C HIS A 236 15.38 -4.58 -11.97
N SER A 237 14.74 -3.71 -11.21
CA SER A 237 14.79 -3.69 -9.73
C SER A 237 13.67 -4.51 -9.10
N THR A 238 12.97 -5.37 -9.87
CA THR A 238 11.89 -6.23 -9.32
C THR A 238 12.37 -7.08 -8.15
N GLY A 239 11.58 -7.17 -7.10
CA GLY A 239 11.91 -7.85 -5.84
C GLY A 239 12.61 -6.95 -4.82
N SER A 240 13.01 -5.73 -5.20
CA SER A 240 13.66 -4.79 -4.28
C SER A 240 12.66 -4.17 -3.29
N THR A 241 13.23 -3.66 -2.21
CA THR A 241 12.55 -2.74 -1.29
C THR A 241 13.29 -1.40 -1.33
N ILE A 242 12.53 -0.32 -1.55
CA ILE A 242 13.05 1.04 -1.62
C ILE A 242 12.72 1.73 -0.31
N ASP A 243 13.76 2.12 0.44
CA ASP A 243 13.60 2.84 1.70
C ASP A 243 13.37 4.32 1.43
N ILE A 244 12.29 4.87 2.02
CA ILE A 244 11.98 6.30 2.03
C ILE A 244 11.71 6.70 3.48
N ASN A 245 12.77 6.76 4.29
CA ASN A 245 12.66 6.84 5.73
C ASN A 245 13.51 7.95 6.36
N ALA A 246 14.01 8.88 5.55
CA ALA A 246 14.83 10.00 6.01
C ALA A 246 16.05 9.58 6.85
N GLY A 247 16.67 8.43 6.53
CA GLY A 247 17.82 7.89 7.25
C GLY A 247 17.51 7.34 8.64
N SER A 248 16.24 7.19 9.01
CA SER A 248 15.84 6.69 10.33
C SER A 248 16.09 5.19 10.54
N TYR A 249 16.42 4.47 9.49
CA TYR A 249 16.87 3.08 9.51
C TYR A 249 17.70 2.79 8.24
N LEU A 250 18.87 2.23 8.41
CA LEU A 250 19.79 1.81 7.34
C LEU A 250 19.94 0.29 7.40
N ARG A 251 19.93 -0.36 6.23
CA ARG A 251 20.10 -1.82 6.08
C ARG A 251 21.51 -2.12 5.62
#